data_52f41d95db96cbf17f739d942a2e6a52
#
_entry.id   52f41d95db96cbf17f739d942a2e6a52
#
_cell.length_a   1.000
_cell.length_b   1.000
_cell.length_c   1.000
_cell.angle_alpha   90.00
_cell.angle_beta   90.00
_cell.angle_gamma   90.00
#
_symmetry.space_group_name_H-M   'P 1'
#
loop_
_entity.id
_entity.type
_entity.pdbx_description
1 polymer ?
#
loop_
_entity_poly.entity_id
_entity_poly.type
_entity_poly.pdbx_seq_one_letter_code
_entity_poly.pdbx_strand_id
1 'polypeptide(L)'
;MKIVQNMLLITGVAALAEGIAIARGNGLSEELIRNVMSDSGVVSPASKVRLASLLDDIHPGWFSPALARKDIRLAVDLARQAGLSARNGPAAEALLTTVIDEGGEWPDFTAVIEAFDHRD
;
A
#
# COMPACT_ATOMS: atom_id res chain seq x y z
N MET A 1 -14.17 11.18 9.39
CA MET A 1 -14.12 9.70 9.20
C MET A 1 -13.59 9.25 7.86
N LYS A 2 -13.85 9.99 6.80
CA LYS A 2 -13.35 9.60 5.47
C LYS A 2 -11.82 9.52 5.42
N ILE A 3 -11.12 10.50 6.02
CA ILE A 3 -9.65 10.49 6.05
C ILE A 3 -9.11 9.31 6.85
N VAL A 4 -9.75 8.98 7.97
CA VAL A 4 -9.36 7.82 8.78
C VAL A 4 -9.56 6.52 7.98
N GLN A 5 -10.69 6.39 7.28
CA GLN A 5 -10.95 5.21 6.47
C GLN A 5 -9.95 5.09 5.32
N ASN A 6 -9.61 6.20 4.67
CA ASN A 6 -8.62 6.20 3.60
C ASN A 6 -7.24 5.83 4.14
N MET A 7 -6.88 6.29 5.34
CA MET A 7 -5.63 5.86 5.96
C MET A 7 -5.61 4.35 6.17
N LEU A 8 -6.71 3.78 6.66
CA LEU A 8 -6.79 2.33 6.87
C LEU A 8 -6.66 1.57 5.54
N LEU A 9 -7.29 2.08 4.49
CA LEU A 9 -7.17 1.49 3.15
C LEU A 9 -5.72 1.52 2.67
N ILE A 10 -5.11 2.68 2.73
CA ILE A 10 -3.76 2.88 2.17
C ILE A 10 -2.73 2.08 2.97
N THR A 11 -2.78 2.14 4.30
CA THR A 11 -1.84 1.39 5.13
C THR A 11 -2.06 -0.11 5.00
N GLY A 12 -3.30 -0.56 4.83
CA GLY A 12 -3.61 -1.96 4.61
C GLY A 12 -3.03 -2.49 3.31
N VAL A 13 -3.15 -1.73 2.23
CA VAL A 13 -2.57 -2.10 0.94
C VAL A 13 -1.04 -2.05 0.99
N ALA A 14 -0.48 -1.04 1.66
CA ALA A 14 0.98 -0.96 1.83
C ALA A 14 1.51 -2.16 2.61
N ALA A 15 0.82 -2.58 3.67
CA ALA A 15 1.20 -3.75 4.45
C ALA A 15 1.10 -5.03 3.62
N LEU A 16 0.05 -5.16 2.81
CA LEU A 16 -0.10 -6.32 1.92
C LEU A 16 1.02 -6.36 0.89
N ALA A 17 1.37 -5.22 0.30
CA ALA A 17 2.48 -5.13 -0.66
C ALA A 17 3.80 -5.57 -0.02
N GLU A 18 4.06 -5.13 1.20
CA GLU A 18 5.27 -5.52 1.92
C GLU A 18 5.25 -7.03 2.22
N GLY A 19 4.11 -7.58 2.65
CA GLY A 19 3.97 -9.02 2.89
C GLY A 19 4.23 -9.83 1.62
N ILE A 20 3.70 -9.39 0.48
CA ILE A 20 3.97 -10.03 -0.80
C ILE A 20 5.47 -9.99 -1.13
N ALA A 21 6.11 -8.84 -0.92
CA ALA A 21 7.55 -8.69 -1.16
C ALA A 21 8.37 -9.63 -0.28
N ILE A 22 8.00 -9.74 1.00
CA ILE A 22 8.68 -10.67 1.92
C ILE A 22 8.55 -12.11 1.43
N ALA A 23 7.34 -12.49 1.04
CA ALA A 23 7.08 -13.85 0.56
C ALA A 23 7.89 -14.14 -0.71
N ARG A 24 7.89 -13.21 -1.66
CA ARG A 24 8.69 -13.34 -2.90
C ARG A 24 10.18 -13.44 -2.60
N GLY A 25 10.66 -12.60 -1.69
CA GLY A 25 12.07 -12.59 -1.31
C GLY A 25 12.52 -13.88 -0.64
N ASN A 26 11.60 -14.66 -0.09
CA ASN A 26 11.88 -15.95 0.52
C ASN A 26 11.56 -17.13 -0.40
N GLY A 27 11.31 -16.85 -1.67
CA GLY A 27 11.18 -17.91 -2.67
C GLY A 27 9.82 -18.59 -2.75
N LEU A 28 8.79 -18.02 -2.12
CA LEU A 28 7.44 -18.56 -2.25
C LEU A 28 6.90 -18.30 -3.65
N SER A 29 6.17 -19.27 -4.21
CA SER A 29 5.67 -19.14 -5.56
C SER A 29 4.53 -18.11 -5.66
N GLU A 30 4.39 -17.49 -6.83
CA GLU A 30 3.28 -16.55 -7.07
C GLU A 30 1.92 -17.23 -6.87
N GLU A 31 1.80 -18.49 -7.27
CA GLU A 31 0.56 -19.25 -7.09
C GLU A 31 0.21 -19.40 -5.62
N LEU A 32 1.18 -19.77 -4.80
CA LEU A 32 0.98 -19.92 -3.35
C LEU A 32 0.61 -18.59 -2.70
N ILE A 33 1.33 -17.52 -3.06
CA ILE A 33 1.05 -16.19 -2.51
C ILE A 33 -0.37 -15.77 -2.85
N ARG A 34 -0.78 -15.93 -4.12
CA ARG A 34 -2.12 -15.57 -4.56
C ARG A 34 -3.19 -16.35 -3.82
N ASN A 35 -3.01 -17.66 -3.72
CA ASN A 35 -4.00 -18.52 -3.07
C ASN A 35 -4.16 -18.19 -1.59
N VAL A 36 -3.05 -18.02 -0.88
CA VAL A 36 -3.11 -17.72 0.55
C VAL A 36 -3.71 -16.35 0.80
N MET A 37 -3.26 -15.31 0.07
CA MET A 37 -3.73 -13.95 0.29
C MET A 37 -5.20 -13.78 -0.10
N SER A 38 -5.67 -14.51 -1.10
CA SER A 38 -7.07 -14.45 -1.53
C SER A 38 -8.02 -14.98 -0.45
N ASP A 39 -7.59 -15.98 0.30
CA ASP A 39 -8.45 -16.65 1.30
C ASP A 39 -8.23 -16.15 2.72
N SER A 40 -7.15 -15.41 2.96
CA SER A 40 -6.77 -15.05 4.32
C SER A 40 -7.71 -14.02 4.93
N GLY A 41 -8.17 -14.29 6.15
CA GLY A 41 -8.98 -13.34 6.91
C GLY A 41 -8.19 -12.15 7.43
N VAL A 42 -6.85 -12.17 7.36
CA VAL A 42 -6.04 -11.01 7.78
C VAL A 42 -5.88 -9.99 6.66
N VAL A 43 -6.29 -10.31 5.44
CA VAL A 43 -6.31 -9.37 4.32
C VAL A 43 -7.72 -8.79 4.23
N SER A 44 -7.84 -7.47 4.36
CA SER A 44 -9.16 -6.84 4.34
C SER A 44 -9.84 -6.99 2.98
N PRO A 45 -11.17 -6.93 2.93
CA PRO A 45 -11.89 -6.96 1.65
C PRO A 45 -11.41 -5.88 0.67
N ALA A 46 -11.14 -4.67 1.18
CA ALA A 46 -10.67 -3.57 0.34
C ALA A 46 -9.29 -3.86 -0.25
N SER A 47 -8.40 -4.51 0.53
CA SER A 47 -7.08 -4.91 0.05
C SER A 47 -7.18 -6.07 -0.93
N LYS A 48 -8.11 -7.01 -0.71
CA LYS A 48 -8.30 -8.15 -1.62
C LYS A 48 -8.71 -7.72 -3.02
N VAL A 49 -9.51 -6.66 -3.13
CA VAL A 49 -9.92 -6.10 -4.42
C VAL A 49 -8.69 -5.64 -5.22
N ARG A 50 -7.62 -5.26 -4.52
CA ARG A 50 -6.41 -4.73 -5.13
C ARG A 50 -5.28 -5.77 -5.25
N LEU A 51 -5.54 -7.00 -4.83
CA LEU A 51 -4.50 -8.05 -4.83
C LEU A 51 -3.95 -8.30 -6.22
N ALA A 52 -4.82 -8.37 -7.24
CA ALA A 52 -4.37 -8.58 -8.62
C ALA A 52 -3.47 -7.44 -9.09
N SER A 53 -3.78 -6.19 -8.71
CA SER A 53 -2.93 -5.06 -9.06
C SER A 53 -1.52 -5.21 -8.50
N LEU A 54 -1.42 -5.68 -7.27
CA LEU A 54 -0.13 -5.88 -6.62
C LEU A 54 0.64 -7.06 -7.21
N LEU A 55 -0.04 -8.16 -7.48
CA LEU A 55 0.61 -9.39 -7.96
C LEU A 55 0.96 -9.32 -9.44
N ASP A 56 0.09 -8.72 -10.26
CA ASP A 56 0.19 -8.72 -11.71
C ASP A 56 0.67 -7.40 -12.28
N ASP A 57 1.01 -6.47 -11.41
CA ASP A 57 1.52 -5.14 -11.78
C ASP A 57 0.56 -4.37 -12.69
N ILE A 58 -0.73 -4.46 -12.38
CA ILE A 58 -1.79 -3.76 -13.10
C ILE A 58 -2.35 -2.67 -12.20
N HIS A 59 -2.14 -1.41 -12.57
CA HIS A 59 -2.53 -0.27 -11.75
C HIS A 59 -3.62 0.54 -12.45
N PRO A 60 -4.90 0.28 -12.11
CA PRO A 60 -6.03 0.82 -12.87
C PRO A 60 -6.28 2.32 -12.73
N GLY A 61 -5.70 2.96 -11.72
CA GLY A 61 -5.84 4.42 -11.62
C GLY A 61 -7.04 4.90 -10.84
N TRP A 62 -7.51 4.12 -9.87
CA TRP A 62 -8.61 4.53 -9.02
C TRP A 62 -8.22 5.60 -8.01
N PHE A 63 -6.95 5.65 -7.61
CA PHE A 63 -6.50 6.50 -6.51
C PHE A 63 -5.00 6.69 -6.67
N SER A 64 -4.58 7.87 -7.15
CA SER A 64 -3.16 8.10 -7.45
C SER A 64 -2.29 8.10 -6.19
N PRO A 65 -1.00 7.76 -6.33
CA PRO A 65 -0.08 7.86 -5.19
C PRO A 65 -0.03 9.25 -4.56
N ALA A 66 -0.10 10.31 -5.38
CA ALA A 66 -0.07 11.68 -4.87
C ALA A 66 -1.31 11.98 -4.02
N LEU A 67 -2.50 11.55 -4.45
CA LEU A 67 -3.73 11.73 -3.67
C LEU A 67 -3.70 10.89 -2.41
N ALA A 68 -3.21 9.66 -2.50
CA ALA A 68 -3.08 8.80 -1.32
C ALA A 68 -2.13 9.44 -0.29
N ARG A 69 -1.00 9.96 -0.74
CA ARG A 69 -0.04 10.64 0.14
C ARG A 69 -0.67 11.86 0.80
N LYS A 70 -1.45 12.64 0.05
CA LYS A 70 -2.16 13.80 0.61
C LYS A 70 -3.09 13.37 1.73
N ASP A 71 -3.86 12.30 1.53
CA ASP A 71 -4.79 11.82 2.55
C ASP A 71 -4.06 11.30 3.78
N ILE A 72 -2.93 10.61 3.60
CA ILE A 72 -2.11 10.17 4.73
C ILE A 72 -1.60 11.38 5.54
N ARG A 73 -1.14 12.42 4.85
CA ARG A 73 -0.66 13.63 5.52
C ARG A 73 -1.77 14.32 6.31
N LEU A 74 -2.99 14.33 5.77
CA LEU A 74 -4.14 14.87 6.49
C LEU A 74 -4.42 14.04 7.76
N ALA A 75 -4.34 12.72 7.66
CA ALA A 75 -4.55 11.84 8.83
C ALA A 75 -3.47 12.07 9.89
N VAL A 76 -2.21 12.23 9.48
CA VAL A 76 -1.10 12.52 10.40
C VAL A 76 -1.33 13.86 11.11
N ASP A 77 -1.80 14.87 10.37
CA ASP A 77 -2.11 16.19 10.96
C ASP A 77 -3.26 16.09 11.94
N LEU A 78 -4.30 15.32 11.63
CA LEU A 78 -5.41 15.10 12.55
C LEU A 78 -4.93 14.42 13.84
N ALA A 79 -4.03 13.47 13.72
CA ALA A 79 -3.43 12.79 14.88
C ALA A 79 -2.70 13.81 15.75
N ARG A 80 -1.86 14.64 15.13
CA ARG A 80 -1.08 15.66 15.83
C ARG A 80 -2.01 16.63 16.58
N GLN A 81 -3.10 17.07 15.95
CA GLN A 81 -4.07 17.95 16.57
C GLN A 81 -4.74 17.31 17.79
N ALA A 82 -4.85 15.99 17.81
CA ALA A 82 -5.44 15.23 18.91
C ALA A 82 -4.40 14.83 19.96
N GLY A 83 -3.16 15.25 19.82
CA GLY A 83 -2.09 14.90 20.75
C GLY A 83 -1.55 13.49 20.57
N LEU A 84 -1.76 12.90 19.38
CA LEU A 84 -1.32 11.54 19.07
C LEU A 84 -0.15 11.59 18.10
N SER A 85 0.73 10.59 18.19
CA SER A 85 1.80 10.39 17.21
C SER A 85 1.41 9.22 16.31
N ALA A 86 1.04 9.53 15.08
CA ALA A 86 0.72 8.50 14.09
C ALA A 86 2.00 7.72 13.75
N ARG A 87 1.87 6.42 13.51
CA ARG A 87 3.02 5.56 13.23
C ARG A 87 2.90 4.85 11.89
N ASN A 88 1.75 4.23 11.62
CA ASN A 88 1.59 3.51 10.36
C ASN A 88 1.40 4.45 9.17
N GLY A 89 0.76 5.60 9.39
CA GLY A 89 0.61 6.60 8.35
C GLY A 89 1.94 7.08 7.77
N PRO A 90 2.88 7.54 8.63
CA PRO A 90 4.18 7.97 8.13
C PRO A 90 4.96 6.89 7.38
N ALA A 91 4.85 5.62 7.79
CA ALA A 91 5.49 4.52 7.07
C ALA A 91 4.91 4.36 5.66
N ALA A 92 3.58 4.42 5.53
CA ALA A 92 2.93 4.36 4.22
C ALA A 92 3.27 5.59 3.37
N GLU A 93 3.35 6.76 3.98
CA GLU A 93 3.74 7.99 3.28
C GLU A 93 5.14 7.84 2.67
N ALA A 94 6.07 7.25 3.40
CA ALA A 94 7.43 7.03 2.92
C ALA A 94 7.44 6.13 1.68
N LEU A 95 6.64 5.08 1.67
CA LEU A 95 6.53 4.21 0.49
C LEU A 95 5.95 4.94 -0.71
N LEU A 96 4.90 5.74 -0.50
CA LEU A 96 4.30 6.52 -1.57
C LEU A 96 5.29 7.53 -2.12
N THR A 97 6.05 8.19 -1.26
CA THR A 97 7.07 9.15 -1.67
C THR A 97 8.15 8.46 -2.52
N THR A 98 8.56 7.25 -2.14
CA THR A 98 9.54 6.49 -2.90
C THR A 98 9.06 6.25 -4.33
N VAL A 99 7.82 5.77 -4.52
CA VAL A 99 7.35 5.48 -5.88
C VAL A 99 7.07 6.74 -6.68
N ILE A 100 6.65 7.82 -6.03
CA ILE A 100 6.46 9.10 -6.71
C ILE A 100 7.79 9.65 -7.22
N ASP A 101 8.82 9.62 -6.39
CA ASP A 101 10.12 10.18 -6.71
C ASP A 101 10.91 9.34 -7.72
N GLU A 102 10.79 8.02 -7.66
CA GLU A 102 11.56 7.11 -8.49
C GLU A 102 10.84 6.64 -9.73
N GLY A 103 9.52 6.51 -9.65
CA GLY A 103 8.75 5.85 -10.71
C GLY A 103 8.09 6.77 -11.72
N GLY A 104 8.11 8.06 -11.51
CA GLY A 104 7.38 8.98 -12.37
C GLY A 104 5.89 9.01 -12.04
N GLU A 105 5.05 9.01 -13.07
CA GLU A 105 3.61 9.14 -12.90
C GLU A 105 2.93 7.79 -12.88
N TRP A 106 2.62 7.32 -11.67
CA TRP A 106 1.84 6.09 -11.51
C TRP A 106 0.35 6.43 -11.44
N PRO A 107 -0.51 5.66 -12.12
CA PRO A 107 -1.96 5.95 -12.11
C PRO A 107 -2.64 5.58 -10.80
N ASP A 108 -2.09 4.65 -10.03
CA ASP A 108 -2.74 4.13 -8.84
C ASP A 108 -1.75 3.90 -7.71
N PHE A 109 -2.23 4.05 -6.47
CA PHE A 109 -1.36 3.90 -5.30
C PHE A 109 -0.91 2.44 -5.05
N THR A 110 -1.54 1.47 -5.71
CA THR A 110 -1.06 0.09 -5.67
C THR A 110 0.37 -0.03 -6.22
N ALA A 111 0.87 1.01 -6.89
CA ALA A 111 2.26 1.10 -7.30
C ALA A 111 3.25 1.03 -6.12
N VAL A 112 2.78 1.12 -4.86
CA VAL A 112 3.66 0.93 -3.69
C VAL A 112 4.41 -0.41 -3.70
N ILE A 113 3.89 -1.41 -4.41
CA ILE A 113 4.59 -2.69 -4.58
C ILE A 113 5.96 -2.49 -5.23
N GLU A 114 6.09 -1.48 -6.09
CA GLU A 114 7.34 -1.19 -6.78
C GLU A 114 8.44 -0.70 -5.83
N ALA A 115 8.07 -0.15 -4.66
CA ALA A 115 9.04 0.28 -3.67
C ALA A 115 9.86 -0.89 -3.10
N PHE A 116 9.34 -2.11 -3.23
CA PHE A 116 9.99 -3.32 -2.74
C PHE A 116 10.64 -4.12 -3.86
N ASP A 117 10.56 -3.65 -5.09
CA ASP A 117 11.09 -4.38 -6.23
C ASP A 117 12.54 -3.99 -6.51
N HIS A 118 13.37 -4.19 -5.51
CA HIS A 118 14.79 -3.90 -5.61
C HIS A 118 15.55 -5.19 -5.88
N ARG A 119 16.04 -5.33 -7.09
CA ARG A 119 16.88 -6.45 -7.49
C ARG A 119 18.25 -5.91 -7.80
N ASP A 120 19.19 -6.37 -7.07
CA ASP A 120 20.59 -6.04 -7.36
C ASP A 120 21.21 -7.09 -8.25
#